data_382e7c4483db1844f014b52361ea69d4
#
_entry.id   382e7c4483db1844f014b52361ea69d4
#
_cell.length_a   1.000
_cell.length_b   1.000
_cell.length_c   1.000
_cell.angle_alpha   90.00
_cell.angle_beta   90.00
_cell.angle_gamma   90.00
#
_symmetry.space_group_name_H-M   'P 1'
#
loop_
_entity.id
_entity.type
_entity.pdbx_description
1 polymer ?
#
loop_
_entity_poly.entity_id
_entity_poly.type
_entity_poly.pdbx_seq_one_letter_code
_entity_poly.pdbx_strand_id
1 'polypeptide(L)' 'MATDSVYRVTEVIGVSSESWAQAARNAVETAAKSVRDLRVAEVVRQDVTIQEGAVVNFRVRLAMSFKYESGE' A
#
# COMPACT_ATOMS: atom_id res chain seq x y z
N MET A 1 -0.33 10.33 -29.09
CA MET A 1 -0.40 10.62 -28.29
C MET A 1 -1.15 10.06 -27.44
N ALA A 2 -1.18 9.11 -27.28
CA ALA A 2 -2.00 8.54 -26.44
C ALA A 2 -1.75 8.91 -25.10
N THR A 3 -2.66 9.47 -24.52
CA THR A 3 -2.56 9.75 -23.14
C THR A 3 -3.39 8.78 -22.37
N ASP A 4 -4.07 7.88 -23.04
CA ASP A 4 -4.89 6.91 -22.34
C ASP A 4 -4.01 5.85 -21.70
N SER A 5 -4.30 5.53 -20.49
CA SER A 5 -3.52 4.53 -19.76
C SER A 5 -4.46 3.68 -18.92
N VAL A 6 -4.01 2.49 -18.62
CA VAL A 6 -4.76 1.58 -17.76
C VAL A 6 -3.87 1.20 -16.60
N TYR A 7 -4.44 1.21 -15.42
CA TYR A 7 -3.70 0.88 -14.21
C TYR A 7 -4.32 -0.32 -13.54
N ARG A 8 -3.49 -1.09 -12.90
CA ARG A 8 -3.95 -2.16 -12.03
C ARG A 8 -3.91 -1.67 -10.62
N VAL A 9 -4.85 -2.13 -9.82
CA VAL A 9 -4.89 -1.76 -8.41
C VAL A 9 -4.87 -3.02 -7.58
N THR A 10 -3.97 -3.06 -6.62
CA THR A 10 -3.87 -4.17 -5.68
C THR A 10 -3.87 -3.62 -4.28
N GLU A 11 -4.59 -4.25 -3.39
CA GLU A 11 -4.63 -3.78 -2.01
C GLU A 11 -3.72 -4.62 -1.14
N VAL A 12 -3.02 -3.96 -0.23
CA VAL A 12 -2.17 -4.62 0.74
C VAL A 12 -2.37 -3.95 2.09
N ILE A 13 -1.97 -4.62 3.16
CA ILE A 13 -2.04 -4.06 4.49
C ILE A 13 -0.64 -4.01 5.07
N GLY A 14 -0.20 -2.82 5.44
CA GLY A 14 1.06 -2.64 6.14
C GLY A 14 0.80 -2.57 7.63
N VAL A 15 1.76 -3.00 8.41
CA VAL A 15 1.66 -3.02 9.86
C VAL A 15 2.94 -2.46 10.46
N SER A 16 2.82 -1.69 11.52
CA SER A 16 3.97 -1.19 12.23
C SER A 16 3.60 -0.99 13.69
N SER A 17 4.54 -1.25 14.57
CA SER A 17 4.32 -0.94 15.98
C SER A 17 4.59 0.53 16.27
N GLU A 18 5.03 1.29 15.30
CA GLU A 18 5.45 2.67 15.53
C GLU A 18 4.46 3.71 15.06
N SER A 19 3.94 3.57 13.86
CA SER A 19 3.04 4.60 13.33
C SER A 19 2.37 4.11 12.07
N TRP A 20 1.29 4.81 11.69
CA TRP A 20 0.64 4.52 10.42
C TRP A 20 1.55 4.88 9.25
N ALA A 21 2.35 5.94 9.39
CA ALA A 21 3.27 6.33 8.34
C ALA A 21 4.29 5.21 8.09
N GLN A 22 4.80 4.63 9.17
CA GLN A 22 5.76 3.55 9.02
C GLN A 22 5.08 2.30 8.45
N ALA A 23 3.83 2.04 8.85
CA ALA A 23 3.08 0.92 8.30
C ALA A 23 2.93 1.07 6.78
N ALA A 24 2.63 2.28 6.32
CA ALA A 24 2.51 2.53 4.88
C ALA A 24 3.83 2.33 4.17
N ARG A 25 4.93 2.81 4.74
CA ARG A 25 6.24 2.61 4.14
C ARG A 25 6.61 1.15 4.06
N ASN A 26 6.32 0.40 5.10
CA ASN A 26 6.61 -1.03 5.11
C ASN A 26 5.90 -1.73 3.96
N ALA A 27 4.63 -1.38 3.75
CA ALA A 27 3.84 -2.00 2.70
C ALA A 27 4.39 -1.64 1.31
N VAL A 28 4.71 -0.37 1.10
CA VAL A 28 5.20 0.08 -0.19
C VAL A 28 6.56 -0.54 -0.50
N GLU A 29 7.44 -0.56 0.48
CA GLU A 29 8.78 -1.09 0.26
C GLU A 29 8.75 -2.58 -0.02
N THR A 30 7.87 -3.30 0.66
CA THR A 30 7.74 -4.71 0.42
C THR A 30 7.15 -4.99 -0.95
N ALA A 31 6.10 -4.26 -1.32
CA ALA A 31 5.47 -4.45 -2.61
C ALA A 31 6.42 -4.09 -3.76
N ALA A 32 7.24 -3.08 -3.57
CA ALA A 32 8.14 -2.62 -4.61
C ALA A 32 9.19 -3.65 -4.95
N LYS A 33 9.41 -4.63 -4.10
CA LYS A 33 10.37 -5.69 -4.40
C LYS A 33 9.85 -6.63 -5.46
N SER A 34 8.54 -6.73 -5.63
CA SER A 34 7.97 -7.64 -6.60
C SER A 34 7.27 -6.95 -7.74
N VAL A 35 6.96 -5.69 -7.63
CA VAL A 35 6.17 -4.98 -8.62
C VAL A 35 6.96 -3.82 -9.17
N ARG A 36 7.01 -3.70 -10.49
CA ARG A 36 7.68 -2.57 -11.10
C ARG A 36 6.70 -1.44 -11.27
N ASP A 37 7.20 -0.25 -11.36
CA ASP A 37 6.41 0.92 -11.70
C ASP A 37 5.29 1.20 -10.71
N LEU A 38 5.54 0.93 -9.44
CA LEU A 38 4.61 1.31 -8.42
C LEU A 38 4.67 2.82 -8.27
N ARG A 39 3.55 3.49 -8.51
CA ARG A 39 3.54 4.94 -8.59
C ARG A 39 2.74 5.61 -7.51
N VAL A 40 1.61 5.06 -7.16
CA VAL A 40 0.69 5.70 -6.23
C VAL A 40 0.15 4.64 -5.28
N ALA A 41 0.05 5.01 -4.02
CA ALA A 41 -0.59 4.16 -3.03
C ALA A 41 -1.56 5.04 -2.25
N GLU A 42 -2.81 4.68 -2.32
CA GLU A 42 -3.86 5.45 -1.68
C GLU A 42 -4.19 4.81 -0.34
N VAL A 43 -4.26 5.60 0.71
CA VAL A 43 -4.66 5.09 2.02
C VAL A 43 -6.17 4.91 2.01
N VAL A 44 -6.61 3.66 2.05
CA VAL A 44 -8.02 3.35 2.04
C VAL A 44 -8.59 3.33 3.44
N ARG A 45 -7.80 2.83 4.40
CA ARG A 45 -8.27 2.70 5.77
C ARG A 45 -7.10 2.59 6.71
N GLN A 46 -7.26 3.13 7.91
CA GLN A 46 -6.28 3.00 8.97
C GLN A 46 -6.99 2.44 10.16
N ASP A 47 -6.35 1.52 10.86
CA ASP A 47 -6.89 1.00 12.09
C ASP A 47 -5.76 0.57 13.00
N VAL A 48 -6.10 0.07 14.16
CA VAL A 48 -5.09 -0.40 15.11
C VAL A 48 -5.54 -1.74 15.68
N THR A 49 -4.58 -2.52 16.08
CA THR A 49 -4.88 -3.73 16.84
C THR A 49 -4.71 -3.43 18.32
N ILE A 50 -5.54 -4.01 19.12
CA ILE A 50 -5.58 -3.73 20.54
C ILE A 50 -5.44 -5.04 21.30
N GLN A 51 -4.60 -5.01 22.35
CA GLN A 51 -4.44 -6.14 23.21
C GLN A 51 -4.49 -5.63 24.64
N GLU A 52 -5.36 -6.19 25.43
CA GLU A 52 -5.49 -5.84 26.83
C GLU A 52 -5.62 -4.33 27.03
N GLY A 53 -6.43 -3.71 26.18
CA GLY A 53 -6.72 -2.28 26.30
C GLY A 53 -5.67 -1.35 25.77
N ALA A 54 -4.63 -1.88 25.13
CA ALA A 54 -3.56 -1.03 24.63
C ALA A 54 -3.36 -1.26 23.13
N VAL A 55 -3.02 -0.20 22.43
CA VAL A 55 -2.72 -0.29 21.01
C VAL A 55 -1.39 -1.03 20.84
N VAL A 56 -1.39 -2.06 20.04
CA VAL A 56 -0.20 -2.86 19.80
C VAL A 56 0.41 -2.52 18.45
N ASN A 57 -0.42 -2.42 17.43
CA ASN A 57 0.07 -2.14 16.10
C ASN A 57 -0.83 -1.15 15.39
N PHE A 58 -0.23 -0.43 14.45
CA PHE A 58 -0.93 0.46 13.54
C PHE A 58 -0.99 -0.24 12.20
N ARG A 59 -2.16 -0.25 11.57
CA ARG A 59 -2.34 -0.92 10.29
C ARG A 59 -2.89 0.04 9.28
N VAL A 60 -2.40 -0.07 8.04
CA VAL A 60 -2.86 0.77 6.94
C VAL A 60 -3.19 -0.11 5.77
N ARG A 61 -4.41 0.04 5.24
CA ARG A 61 -4.78 -0.65 4.02
C ARG A 61 -4.53 0.30 2.87
N LEU A 62 -3.74 -0.11 1.91
CA LEU A 62 -3.37 0.72 0.78
C LEU A 62 -3.86 0.09 -0.52
N ALA A 63 -4.40 0.94 -1.38
CA ALA A 63 -4.70 0.54 -2.75
C ALA A 63 -3.54 1.05 -3.60
N MET A 64 -2.76 0.14 -4.14
CA MET A 64 -1.56 0.49 -4.88
C MET A 64 -1.84 0.41 -6.36
N SER A 65 -1.47 1.48 -7.06
CA SER A 65 -1.69 1.56 -8.51
C SER A 65 -0.38 1.47 -9.23
N PHE A 66 -0.35 0.66 -10.27
CA PHE A 66 0.81 0.65 -11.13
C PHE A 66 0.33 0.47 -12.56
N LYS A 67 1.10 1.00 -13.47
CA LYS A 67 0.69 1.04 -14.84
C LYS A 67 0.61 -0.36 -15.41
N TYR A 68 -0.51 -0.64 -16.06
CA TYR A 68 -0.70 -1.94 -16.66
C TYR A 68 0.10 -2.01 -17.95
N GLU A 69 0.93 -3.02 -18.08
CA GLU A 69 1.71 -3.16 -19.28
C GLU A 69 0.98 -4.01 -20.23
N SER A 70 0.77 -3.53 -21.44
CA SER A 70 -0.02 -4.24 -22.37
C SER A 70 0.78 -5.20 -23.19
N GLY A 71 2.02 -5.26 -23.02
CA GLY A 71 2.80 -6.17 -23.82
C GLY A 71 3.17 -5.63 -25.16
N GLU A 72 2.92 -4.35 -25.39
CA GLU A 72 3.31 -3.83 -26.62
C GLU A 72 4.40 -3.06 -26.51
#